data_d7922406fef212726f74bcae1741e4f7
#
_entry.id   d7922406fef212726f74bcae1741e4f7
#
_cell.length_a   1.000
_cell.length_b   1.000
_cell.length_c   1.000
_cell.angle_alpha   90.00
_cell.angle_beta   90.00
_cell.angle_gamma   90.00
#
_symmetry.space_group_name_H-M   'P 1'
#
loop_
_entity.id
_entity.type
_entity.pdbx_description
1 polymer ?
#
loop_
_entity_poly.entity_id
_entity_poly.type
_entity_poly.pdbx_seq_one_letter_code
_entity_poly.pdbx_strand_id
1 'polypeptide(L)'
;SNKTLGRLLDSSFRQFTQTDRWKDLAEAHERAFSIEGDGSFLGETKVLAEGIEKLVREQYGQARFRFDFGLPDATVFMKQGKMYVDDGAGETLVDGKGTGMQRAIALGIIQMYARSSALADTINLTPLVLMLDEPETWLHPSAQLKLGEALSKIGNREQVFIVTHSPYLIRKFDHNAHLLTVLVGQGVGRRVDMSTQFGIFGLGEPTWGEINYRAFNVCSNDFHNELYGYVQRHLESQKGDGKFATEKEVDSYLESKGLKKDWDWARTSTNKYKTTLPVFVRNSIHHPENNLNDEVTENELRESTAALVSIVESINRSS
;
A
#
# COMPACT_ATOMS: atom_id res chain seq x y z
N SER A 1 -1.07 -15.71 3.56
CA SER A 1 -2.05 -15.82 2.44
C SER A 1 -3.17 -16.82 2.73
N ASN A 2 -2.87 -17.97 3.32
CA ASN A 2 -3.90 -19.00 3.60
C ASN A 2 -5.01 -18.55 4.58
N LYS A 3 -4.73 -17.63 5.52
CA LYS A 3 -5.73 -17.15 6.48
C LYS A 3 -6.82 -16.28 5.83
N THR A 4 -6.46 -15.44 4.86
CA THR A 4 -7.42 -14.54 4.18
C THR A 4 -8.30 -15.31 3.21
N LEU A 5 -7.71 -16.23 2.42
CA LEU A 5 -8.45 -17.13 1.56
C LEU A 5 -9.40 -18.00 2.37
N GLY A 6 -8.95 -18.54 3.51
CA GLY A 6 -9.78 -19.31 4.43
C GLY A 6 -11.02 -18.55 4.89
N ARG A 7 -10.89 -17.26 5.23
CA ARG A 7 -12.06 -16.43 5.63
C ARG A 7 -13.04 -16.16 4.50
N LEU A 8 -12.54 -15.93 3.27
CA LEU A 8 -13.40 -15.76 2.09
C LEU A 8 -14.19 -17.02 1.77
N LEU A 9 -13.55 -18.18 1.91
CA LEU A 9 -14.17 -19.47 1.67
C LEU A 9 -15.06 -19.92 2.83
N ASP A 10 -14.86 -19.38 4.03
CA ASP A 10 -15.58 -19.80 5.25
C ASP A 10 -17.10 -19.65 5.10
N SER A 11 -17.58 -18.52 4.57
CA SER A 11 -19.01 -18.32 4.34
C SER A 11 -19.59 -19.27 3.30
N SER A 12 -18.88 -19.46 2.19
CA SER A 12 -19.29 -20.41 1.14
C SER A 12 -19.24 -21.85 1.63
N PHE A 13 -18.22 -22.16 2.44
CA PHE A 13 -18.06 -23.50 3.00
C PHE A 13 -19.10 -23.81 4.08
N ARG A 14 -19.45 -22.85 4.94
CA ARG A 14 -20.57 -22.99 5.90
C ARG A 14 -21.88 -23.24 5.19
N GLN A 15 -22.16 -22.58 4.06
CA GLN A 15 -23.33 -22.90 3.26
C GLN A 15 -23.26 -24.33 2.68
N PHE A 16 -22.09 -24.73 2.20
CA PHE A 16 -21.88 -26.09 1.69
C PHE A 16 -22.10 -27.16 2.76
N THR A 17 -21.70 -26.93 4.03
CA THR A 17 -21.91 -27.88 5.14
C THR A 17 -23.39 -28.02 5.52
N GLN A 18 -24.29 -27.17 5.02
CA GLN A 18 -25.73 -27.28 5.20
C GLN A 18 -26.43 -28.06 4.06
N THR A 19 -25.67 -28.43 3.01
CA THR A 19 -26.23 -29.15 1.85
C THR A 19 -26.33 -30.65 2.08
N ASP A 20 -27.22 -31.30 1.32
CA ASP A 20 -27.33 -32.76 1.33
C ASP A 20 -26.04 -33.44 0.89
N ARG A 21 -25.28 -32.82 -0.01
CA ARG A 21 -23.96 -33.33 -0.44
C ARG A 21 -22.95 -33.46 0.72
N TRP A 22 -23.02 -32.56 1.69
CA TRP A 22 -22.18 -32.67 2.89
C TRP A 22 -22.66 -33.81 3.79
N LYS A 23 -24.00 -34.02 3.90
CA LYS A 23 -24.59 -35.17 4.64
C LYS A 23 -24.18 -36.50 3.99
N ASP A 24 -24.26 -36.57 2.65
CA ASP A 24 -23.82 -37.76 1.89
C ASP A 24 -22.34 -38.08 2.17
N LEU A 25 -21.48 -37.05 2.23
CA LEU A 25 -20.06 -37.22 2.57
C LEU A 25 -19.91 -37.73 4.03
N ALA A 26 -20.66 -37.17 4.97
CA ALA A 26 -20.62 -37.57 6.37
C ALA A 26 -21.07 -39.06 6.53
N GLU A 27 -22.15 -39.43 5.86
CA GLU A 27 -22.63 -40.83 5.85
C GLU A 27 -21.66 -41.80 5.19
N ALA A 28 -21.01 -41.36 4.09
CA ALA A 28 -19.99 -42.18 3.43
C ALA A 28 -18.74 -42.34 4.32
N HIS A 29 -18.34 -41.27 5.00
CA HIS A 29 -17.24 -41.30 5.98
C HIS A 29 -17.58 -42.24 7.14
N GLU A 30 -18.77 -42.09 7.74
CA GLU A 30 -19.24 -42.95 8.83
C GLU A 30 -19.26 -44.42 8.41
N ARG A 31 -19.79 -44.72 7.21
CA ARG A 31 -19.79 -46.08 6.65
C ARG A 31 -18.37 -46.61 6.50
N ALA A 32 -17.44 -45.82 6.00
CA ALA A 32 -16.06 -46.25 5.76
C ALA A 32 -15.29 -46.58 7.06
N PHE A 33 -15.60 -45.85 8.14
CA PHE A 33 -14.89 -45.98 9.41
C PHE A 33 -15.65 -46.80 10.46
N SER A 34 -16.95 -47.07 10.28
CA SER A 34 -17.79 -47.82 11.25
C SER A 34 -18.09 -49.26 10.85
N ILE A 35 -17.69 -49.72 9.65
CA ILE A 35 -17.89 -51.10 9.23
C ILE A 35 -16.96 -52.00 10.04
N GLU A 36 -17.57 -52.89 10.82
CA GLU A 36 -16.87 -53.99 11.50
C GLU A 36 -16.70 -55.18 10.54
N GLY A 37 -15.46 -55.66 10.41
CA GLY A 37 -15.15 -56.84 9.58
C GLY A 37 -13.65 -57.06 9.47
N ASP A 38 -13.24 -58.26 9.05
CA ASP A 38 -11.86 -58.61 8.78
C ASP A 38 -11.27 -57.69 7.69
N GLY A 39 -10.19 -57.00 8.01
CA GLY A 39 -9.53 -56.04 7.12
C GLY A 39 -10.16 -54.62 7.10
N SER A 40 -11.17 -54.34 7.95
CA SER A 40 -11.68 -52.99 8.14
C SER A 40 -10.76 -52.22 9.09
N PHE A 41 -10.67 -50.90 8.89
CA PHE A 41 -9.86 -50.03 9.78
C PHE A 41 -10.36 -50.09 11.22
N LEU A 42 -11.66 -50.18 11.44
CA LEU A 42 -12.27 -50.33 12.77
C LEU A 42 -11.95 -51.69 13.38
N GLY A 43 -11.92 -52.76 12.58
CA GLY A 43 -11.52 -54.10 13.03
C GLY A 43 -10.07 -54.13 13.52
N GLU A 44 -9.16 -53.53 12.77
CA GLU A 44 -7.75 -53.43 13.19
C GLU A 44 -7.55 -52.56 14.44
N THR A 45 -8.27 -51.44 14.57
CA THR A 45 -8.21 -50.59 15.76
C THR A 45 -8.84 -51.24 16.98
N LYS A 46 -9.84 -52.10 16.79
CA LYS A 46 -10.45 -52.92 17.85
C LYS A 46 -9.44 -53.92 18.43
N VAL A 47 -8.71 -54.62 17.57
CA VAL A 47 -7.62 -55.54 18.00
C VAL A 47 -6.57 -54.80 18.79
N LEU A 48 -6.19 -53.60 18.34
CA LEU A 48 -5.24 -52.75 19.06
C LEU A 48 -5.80 -52.31 20.44
N ALA A 49 -7.05 -51.89 20.49
CA ALA A 49 -7.74 -51.49 21.73
C ALA A 49 -7.77 -52.66 22.74
N GLU A 50 -8.15 -53.86 22.30
CA GLU A 50 -8.16 -55.07 23.12
C GLU A 50 -6.76 -55.43 23.65
N GLY A 51 -5.72 -55.29 22.81
CA GLY A 51 -4.32 -55.45 23.23
C GLY A 51 -3.90 -54.47 24.32
N ILE A 52 -4.25 -53.20 24.18
CA ILE A 52 -4.03 -52.15 25.18
C ILE A 52 -4.81 -52.43 26.46
N GLU A 53 -6.08 -52.82 26.35
CA GLU A 53 -6.91 -53.16 27.52
C GLU A 53 -6.28 -54.29 28.36
N LYS A 54 -5.75 -55.30 27.70
CA LYS A 54 -5.09 -56.44 28.39
C LYS A 54 -3.87 -55.96 29.18
N LEU A 55 -3.02 -55.16 28.57
CA LEU A 55 -1.81 -54.64 29.22
C LEU A 55 -2.12 -53.67 30.39
N VAL A 56 -3.14 -52.81 30.19
CA VAL A 56 -3.56 -51.85 31.23
C VAL A 56 -4.24 -52.58 32.40
N ARG A 57 -4.99 -53.63 32.11
CA ARG A 57 -5.65 -54.45 33.15
C ARG A 57 -4.63 -55.10 34.07
N GLU A 58 -3.50 -55.55 33.54
CA GLU A 58 -2.43 -56.17 34.32
C GLU A 58 -1.70 -55.17 35.26
N GLN A 59 -1.69 -53.88 34.92
CA GLN A 59 -0.93 -52.85 35.63
C GLN A 59 -1.81 -51.96 36.53
N TYR A 60 -3.02 -51.60 36.11
CA TYR A 60 -3.83 -50.55 36.72
C TYR A 60 -5.27 -50.93 37.04
N GLY A 61 -5.78 -52.09 36.53
CA GLY A 61 -7.14 -52.53 36.74
C GLY A 61 -7.98 -52.41 35.44
N GLN A 62 -9.33 -52.50 35.60
CA GLN A 62 -10.23 -52.55 34.41
C GLN A 62 -10.28 -51.21 33.68
N ALA A 63 -9.98 -51.22 32.38
CA ALA A 63 -10.14 -50.11 31.47
C ALA A 63 -10.72 -50.62 30.15
N ARG A 64 -11.47 -49.79 29.45
CA ARG A 64 -11.96 -50.03 28.08
C ARG A 64 -11.50 -48.93 27.18
N PHE A 65 -11.04 -49.26 25.98
CA PHE A 65 -10.57 -48.34 24.98
C PHE A 65 -11.42 -48.45 23.73
N ARG A 66 -11.76 -47.29 23.16
CA ARG A 66 -12.45 -47.19 21.88
C ARG A 66 -11.78 -46.08 21.07
N PHE A 67 -11.42 -46.34 19.85
CA PHE A 67 -11.01 -45.33 18.89
C PHE A 67 -12.23 -44.78 18.16
N ASP A 68 -12.31 -43.49 18.02
CA ASP A 68 -13.35 -42.79 17.30
C ASP A 68 -12.72 -41.90 16.23
N PHE A 69 -13.13 -42.11 14.98
CA PHE A 69 -12.62 -41.38 13.82
C PHE A 69 -13.77 -40.60 13.19
N GLY A 70 -14.24 -39.55 13.86
CA GLY A 70 -15.28 -38.68 13.36
C GLY A 70 -14.83 -37.93 12.09
N LEU A 71 -15.82 -37.46 11.30
CA LEU A 71 -15.50 -36.60 10.13
C LEU A 71 -14.73 -35.36 10.62
N PRO A 72 -13.59 -35.05 10.00
CA PRO A 72 -12.82 -33.87 10.37
C PRO A 72 -13.66 -32.59 10.25
N ASP A 73 -13.42 -31.63 11.14
CA ASP A 73 -14.05 -30.31 11.06
C ASP A 73 -13.85 -29.67 9.66
N ALA A 74 -14.87 -28.99 9.17
CA ALA A 74 -14.88 -28.32 7.87
C ALA A 74 -13.65 -27.43 7.65
N THR A 75 -13.12 -26.82 8.71
CA THR A 75 -11.91 -25.98 8.65
C THR A 75 -10.65 -26.77 8.27
N VAL A 76 -10.60 -28.06 8.53
CA VAL A 76 -9.47 -28.92 8.16
C VAL A 76 -9.44 -29.08 6.64
N PHE A 77 -10.58 -29.31 6.00
CA PHE A 77 -10.68 -29.37 4.53
C PHE A 77 -10.23 -28.07 3.88
N MET A 78 -10.63 -26.91 4.44
CA MET A 78 -10.22 -25.61 3.93
C MET A 78 -8.71 -25.37 4.04
N LYS A 79 -8.09 -25.82 5.13
CA LYS A 79 -6.64 -25.70 5.32
C LYS A 79 -5.82 -26.54 4.32
N GLN A 80 -6.41 -27.64 3.85
CA GLN A 80 -5.78 -28.51 2.86
C GLN A 80 -6.07 -28.09 1.41
N GLY A 81 -6.94 -27.10 1.21
CA GLY A 81 -7.25 -26.54 -0.11
C GLY A 81 -6.00 -25.98 -0.77
N LYS A 82 -5.79 -26.38 -2.03
CA LYS A 82 -4.68 -25.90 -2.88
C LYS A 82 -5.24 -25.00 -3.96
N MET A 83 -4.58 -23.86 -4.20
CA MET A 83 -4.94 -22.96 -5.28
C MET A 83 -3.98 -23.17 -6.44
N TYR A 84 -4.55 -23.40 -7.61
CA TYR A 84 -3.80 -23.51 -8.86
C TYR A 84 -4.07 -22.26 -9.70
N VAL A 85 -3.08 -21.89 -10.51
CA VAL A 85 -3.17 -20.80 -11.48
C VAL A 85 -2.51 -21.22 -12.80
N ASP A 86 -3.19 -20.94 -13.88
CA ASP A 86 -2.64 -21.00 -15.24
C ASP A 86 -2.44 -19.56 -15.73
N ASP A 87 -1.20 -19.21 -16.06
CA ASP A 87 -0.79 -17.90 -16.59
C ASP A 87 -0.46 -17.97 -18.08
N GLY A 88 -0.89 -19.04 -18.76
CA GLY A 88 -0.59 -19.33 -20.16
C GLY A 88 0.64 -20.23 -20.35
N ALA A 89 1.38 -20.52 -19.29
CA ALA A 89 2.52 -21.46 -19.31
C ALA A 89 2.16 -22.84 -18.72
N GLY A 90 0.89 -23.03 -18.36
CA GLY A 90 0.36 -24.25 -17.74
C GLY A 90 -0.04 -24.06 -16.28
N GLU A 91 -0.91 -24.96 -15.83
CA GLU A 91 -1.45 -24.95 -14.47
C GLU A 91 -0.39 -25.36 -13.45
N THR A 92 -0.15 -24.51 -12.46
CA THR A 92 0.77 -24.76 -11.34
C THR A 92 0.20 -24.26 -10.05
N LEU A 93 0.70 -24.77 -8.92
CA LEU A 93 0.37 -24.24 -7.60
C LEU A 93 0.77 -22.76 -7.48
N VAL A 94 -0.06 -21.95 -6.85
CA VAL A 94 0.25 -20.53 -6.57
C VAL A 94 1.57 -20.38 -5.82
N ASP A 95 1.88 -21.29 -4.90
CA ASP A 95 3.13 -21.27 -4.12
C ASP A 95 4.37 -21.50 -4.99
N GLY A 96 4.22 -22.09 -6.18
CA GLY A 96 5.28 -22.26 -7.17
C GLY A 96 5.47 -21.08 -8.13
N LYS A 97 4.59 -20.07 -8.09
CA LYS A 97 4.72 -18.86 -8.92
C LYS A 97 5.66 -17.83 -8.28
N GLY A 98 6.17 -16.94 -9.11
CA GLY A 98 6.97 -15.81 -8.63
C GLY A 98 6.21 -14.93 -7.64
N THR A 99 6.94 -14.28 -6.73
CA THR A 99 6.39 -13.46 -5.63
C THR A 99 5.43 -12.37 -6.09
N GLY A 100 5.66 -11.76 -7.26
CA GLY A 100 4.75 -10.76 -7.84
C GLY A 100 3.37 -11.33 -8.16
N MET A 101 3.29 -12.55 -8.73
CA MET A 101 2.04 -13.22 -9.04
C MET A 101 1.30 -13.62 -7.74
N GLN A 102 2.01 -14.17 -6.77
CA GLN A 102 1.41 -14.54 -5.47
C GLN A 102 0.79 -13.32 -4.78
N ARG A 103 1.48 -12.16 -4.82
CA ARG A 103 0.95 -10.90 -4.26
C ARG A 103 -0.24 -10.37 -5.05
N ALA A 104 -0.18 -10.40 -6.38
CA ALA A 104 -1.31 -10.00 -7.22
C ALA A 104 -2.56 -10.85 -6.94
N ILE A 105 -2.40 -12.15 -6.75
CA ILE A 105 -3.49 -13.06 -6.36
C ILE A 105 -4.02 -12.71 -4.96
N ALA A 106 -3.14 -12.49 -3.99
CA ALA A 106 -3.54 -12.11 -2.63
C ALA A 106 -4.35 -10.81 -2.62
N LEU A 107 -3.94 -9.82 -3.42
CA LEU A 107 -4.66 -8.56 -3.59
C LEU A 107 -6.00 -8.75 -4.30
N GLY A 108 -6.05 -9.60 -5.33
CA GLY A 108 -7.29 -9.96 -6.00
C GLY A 108 -8.30 -10.59 -5.03
N ILE A 109 -7.84 -11.45 -4.13
CA ILE A 109 -8.65 -12.07 -3.08
C ILE A 109 -9.18 -11.00 -2.12
N ILE A 110 -8.34 -10.06 -1.68
CA ILE A 110 -8.73 -8.95 -0.80
C ILE A 110 -9.78 -8.07 -1.49
N GLN A 111 -9.58 -7.74 -2.78
CA GLN A 111 -10.54 -6.96 -3.55
C GLN A 111 -11.89 -7.67 -3.72
N MET A 112 -11.87 -8.97 -3.96
CA MET A 112 -13.10 -9.78 -4.02
C MET A 112 -13.83 -9.80 -2.69
N TYR A 113 -13.09 -9.93 -1.58
CA TYR A 113 -13.67 -9.85 -0.24
C TYR A 113 -14.37 -8.51 -0.01
N ALA A 114 -13.71 -7.41 -0.32
CA ALA A 114 -14.29 -6.08 -0.18
C ALA A 114 -15.54 -5.86 -1.07
N ARG A 115 -15.58 -6.51 -2.24
CA ARG A 115 -16.77 -6.48 -3.12
C ARG A 115 -17.90 -7.36 -2.61
N SER A 116 -17.60 -8.55 -2.10
CA SER A 116 -18.62 -9.49 -1.59
C SER A 116 -19.22 -8.97 -0.29
N SER A 117 -18.46 -8.35 0.58
CA SER A 117 -18.98 -7.65 1.77
C SER A 117 -19.93 -6.50 1.39
N ALA A 118 -19.74 -5.91 0.20
CA ALA A 118 -20.60 -4.87 -0.34
C ALA A 118 -21.99 -5.38 -0.81
N LEU A 119 -22.07 -6.65 -1.19
CA LEU A 119 -23.32 -7.29 -1.64
C LEU A 119 -24.10 -7.95 -0.48
N ALA A 120 -23.46 -8.10 0.66
CA ALA A 120 -24.00 -8.81 1.83
C ALA A 120 -24.55 -7.84 2.89
N ASP A 121 -25.47 -6.93 2.53
CA ASP A 121 -26.24 -6.12 3.49
C ASP A 121 -27.11 -6.99 4.45
N THR A 122 -27.03 -8.31 4.33
CA THR A 122 -27.81 -9.28 5.10
C THR A 122 -27.02 -10.20 6.03
N ILE A 123 -25.69 -10.11 6.03
CA ILE A 123 -24.84 -10.96 6.88
C ILE A 123 -24.07 -10.05 7.84
N ASN A 124 -24.22 -10.26 9.15
CA ASN A 124 -23.41 -9.63 10.20
C ASN A 124 -21.92 -9.99 10.02
N LEU A 125 -21.23 -9.31 9.10
CA LEU A 125 -19.79 -9.46 8.92
C LEU A 125 -19.07 -8.65 10.01
N THR A 126 -18.14 -9.31 10.68
CA THR A 126 -17.24 -8.64 11.62
C THR A 126 -16.42 -7.60 10.84
N PRO A 127 -16.32 -6.34 11.30
CA PRO A 127 -15.48 -5.33 10.64
C PRO A 127 -14.07 -5.85 10.40
N LEU A 128 -13.57 -5.66 9.19
CA LEU A 128 -12.21 -6.06 8.82
C LEU A 128 -11.25 -4.92 9.10
N VAL A 129 -10.18 -5.20 9.84
CA VAL A 129 -9.02 -4.33 9.94
C VAL A 129 -7.90 -4.93 9.09
N LEU A 130 -7.51 -4.24 8.05
CA LEU A 130 -6.47 -4.66 7.12
C LEU A 130 -5.17 -3.93 7.45
N MET A 131 -4.13 -4.69 7.79
CA MET A 131 -2.79 -4.17 8.03
C MET A 131 -1.84 -4.71 6.97
N LEU A 132 -1.23 -3.82 6.19
CA LEU A 132 -0.34 -4.16 5.09
C LEU A 132 1.01 -3.47 5.30
N ASP A 133 2.07 -4.26 5.22
CA ASP A 133 3.45 -3.80 5.28
C ASP A 133 4.07 -3.98 3.90
N GLU A 134 4.52 -2.88 3.30
CA GLU A 134 5.08 -2.79 1.95
C GLU A 134 4.34 -3.65 0.91
N PRO A 135 3.02 -3.47 0.75
CA PRO A 135 2.24 -4.34 -0.15
C PRO A 135 2.63 -4.18 -1.62
N GLU A 136 3.31 -3.11 -1.96
CA GLU A 136 3.81 -2.80 -3.30
C GLU A 136 5.09 -3.53 -3.68
N THR A 137 5.81 -4.11 -2.73
CA THR A 137 7.11 -4.76 -3.00
C THR A 137 6.97 -5.82 -4.09
N TRP A 138 7.87 -5.78 -5.10
CA TRP A 138 7.86 -6.62 -6.30
C TRP A 138 6.71 -6.36 -7.30
N LEU A 139 5.90 -5.33 -7.10
CA LEU A 139 4.91 -4.92 -8.09
C LEU A 139 5.49 -3.89 -9.06
N HIS A 140 5.15 -4.04 -10.34
CA HIS A 140 5.44 -3.02 -11.34
C HIS A 140 4.69 -1.71 -11.00
N PRO A 141 5.26 -0.51 -11.28
CA PRO A 141 4.64 0.77 -10.97
C PRO A 141 3.16 0.90 -11.35
N SER A 142 2.78 0.41 -12.52
CA SER A 142 1.36 0.42 -12.95
C SER A 142 0.46 -0.47 -12.06
N ALA A 143 1.00 -1.56 -11.52
CA ALA A 143 0.27 -2.42 -10.59
C ALA A 143 0.18 -1.79 -9.20
N GLN A 144 1.18 -1.02 -8.78
CA GLN A 144 1.15 -0.24 -7.53
C GLN A 144 0.05 0.82 -7.56
N LEU A 145 -0.14 1.53 -8.68
CA LEU A 145 -1.25 2.48 -8.85
C LEU A 145 -2.62 1.79 -8.71
N LYS A 146 -2.80 0.65 -9.38
CA LYS A 146 -4.04 -0.15 -9.27
C LYS A 146 -4.27 -0.67 -7.85
N LEU A 147 -3.20 -1.03 -7.15
CA LEU A 147 -3.25 -1.42 -5.75
C LEU A 147 -3.75 -0.26 -4.89
N GLY A 148 -3.21 0.95 -5.05
CA GLY A 148 -3.65 2.15 -4.33
C GLY A 148 -5.13 2.43 -4.53
N GLU A 149 -5.63 2.35 -5.77
CA GLU A 149 -7.06 2.49 -6.07
C GLU A 149 -7.93 1.42 -5.41
N ALA A 150 -7.45 0.18 -5.36
CA ALA A 150 -8.17 -0.91 -4.72
C ALA A 150 -8.22 -0.75 -3.20
N LEU A 151 -7.11 -0.37 -2.58
CA LEU A 151 -7.01 -0.14 -1.14
C LEU A 151 -7.86 1.06 -0.70
N SER A 152 -7.89 2.13 -1.50
CA SER A 152 -8.78 3.28 -1.27
C SER A 152 -10.25 2.86 -1.29
N LYS A 153 -10.67 2.02 -2.25
CA LYS A 153 -12.05 1.49 -2.31
C LYS A 153 -12.40 0.61 -1.11
N ILE A 154 -11.45 -0.18 -0.62
CA ILE A 154 -11.63 -0.99 0.59
C ILE A 154 -11.75 -0.06 1.81
N GLY A 155 -10.91 0.98 1.90
CA GLY A 155 -10.89 1.94 2.98
C GLY A 155 -12.19 2.73 3.16
N ASN A 156 -13.04 2.82 2.13
CA ASN A 156 -14.37 3.44 2.25
C ASN A 156 -15.34 2.67 3.17
N ARG A 157 -15.03 1.41 3.50
CA ARG A 157 -15.90 0.53 4.30
C ARG A 157 -15.18 -0.14 5.45
N GLU A 158 -13.90 -0.40 5.25
CA GLU A 158 -13.05 -1.16 6.16
C GLU A 158 -11.89 -0.28 6.65
N GLN A 159 -11.35 -0.61 7.78
CA GLN A 159 -10.19 0.10 8.31
C GLN A 159 -8.90 -0.46 7.69
N VAL A 160 -8.16 0.38 6.97
CA VAL A 160 -6.94 -0.02 6.26
C VAL A 160 -5.74 0.76 6.80
N PHE A 161 -4.73 0.03 7.24
CA PHE A 161 -3.43 0.57 7.62
C PHE A 161 -2.37 0.06 6.65
N ILE A 162 -1.60 0.99 6.09
CA ILE A 162 -0.56 0.67 5.11
C ILE A 162 0.75 1.31 5.57
N VAL A 163 1.80 0.51 5.65
CA VAL A 163 3.18 1.00 5.71
C VAL A 163 3.75 0.87 4.29
N THR A 164 4.27 1.96 3.75
CA THR A 164 4.73 1.97 2.35
C THR A 164 5.91 2.92 2.14
N HIS A 165 6.78 2.56 1.22
CA HIS A 165 7.81 3.42 0.63
C HIS A 165 7.49 3.77 -0.83
N SER A 166 6.28 3.44 -1.32
CA SER A 166 5.88 3.67 -2.71
C SER A 166 5.26 5.05 -2.91
N PRO A 167 5.85 5.90 -3.74
CA PRO A 167 5.22 7.15 -4.14
C PRO A 167 3.94 6.93 -4.95
N TYR A 168 3.81 5.76 -5.61
CA TYR A 168 2.63 5.39 -6.39
C TYR A 168 1.40 5.13 -5.52
N LEU A 169 1.57 4.59 -4.32
CA LEU A 169 0.49 4.44 -3.35
C LEU A 169 0.10 5.79 -2.76
N ILE A 170 1.09 6.62 -2.41
CA ILE A 170 0.86 7.95 -1.83
C ILE A 170 0.17 8.90 -2.84
N ARG A 171 0.41 8.73 -4.15
CA ARG A 171 -0.24 9.55 -5.17
C ARG A 171 -1.77 9.50 -5.15
N LYS A 172 -2.34 8.39 -4.69
CA LYS A 172 -3.80 8.22 -4.51
C LYS A 172 -4.29 8.68 -3.13
N PHE A 173 -3.45 9.37 -2.40
CA PHE A 173 -3.80 9.95 -1.12
C PHE A 173 -4.81 11.09 -1.29
N ASP A 174 -5.92 10.98 -0.60
CA ASP A 174 -6.93 12.03 -0.47
C ASP A 174 -6.97 12.47 1.01
N HIS A 175 -6.62 13.73 1.28
CA HIS A 175 -6.57 14.28 2.64
C HIS A 175 -7.94 14.31 3.35
N ASN A 176 -9.05 14.21 2.60
CA ASN A 176 -10.39 14.14 3.19
C ASN A 176 -10.77 12.71 3.64
N ALA A 177 -10.15 11.71 3.04
CA ALA A 177 -10.45 10.29 3.26
C ALA A 177 -9.33 9.52 3.97
N HIS A 178 -8.09 10.03 3.89
CA HIS A 178 -6.91 9.31 4.35
C HIS A 178 -6.10 10.12 5.37
N LEU A 179 -5.52 9.43 6.34
CA LEU A 179 -4.53 9.97 7.24
C LEU A 179 -3.15 9.48 6.82
N LEU A 180 -2.23 10.41 6.53
CA LEU A 180 -0.84 10.09 6.26
C LEU A 180 0.03 10.45 7.45
N THR A 181 0.85 9.52 7.89
CA THR A 181 1.85 9.73 8.94
C THR A 181 3.22 9.43 8.35
N VAL A 182 4.10 10.43 8.32
CA VAL A 182 5.49 10.27 7.92
C VAL A 182 6.33 10.03 9.15
N LEU A 183 7.03 8.89 9.20
CA LEU A 183 7.97 8.57 10.28
C LEU A 183 9.35 9.10 9.91
N VAL A 184 9.75 10.19 10.57
CA VAL A 184 11.07 10.79 10.41
C VAL A 184 11.96 10.40 11.60
N GLY A 185 13.13 9.85 11.38
CA GLY A 185 14.03 9.56 12.48
C GLY A 185 15.43 9.16 12.04
N GLN A 186 16.42 9.75 12.71
CA GLN A 186 17.79 9.26 12.72
C GLN A 186 18.11 8.85 14.18
N GLY A 187 18.46 7.58 14.40
CA GLY A 187 18.84 7.08 15.71
C GLY A 187 17.67 6.76 16.66
N VAL A 188 17.86 6.95 17.97
CA VAL A 188 16.96 6.50 19.04
C VAL A 188 15.64 7.29 19.15
N GLY A 189 15.52 8.43 18.53
CA GLY A 189 14.33 9.30 18.57
C GLY A 189 13.55 9.28 17.26
N ARG A 190 12.51 8.47 17.15
CA ARG A 190 11.56 8.55 16.03
C ARG A 190 10.59 9.71 16.27
N ARG A 191 10.60 10.69 15.40
CA ARG A 191 9.59 11.74 15.34
C ARG A 191 8.49 11.31 14.39
N VAL A 192 7.25 11.33 14.86
CA VAL A 192 6.07 11.17 14.01
C VAL A 192 5.68 12.56 13.55
N ASP A 193 5.81 12.82 12.27
CA ASP A 193 5.32 14.06 11.67
C ASP A 193 4.00 13.75 10.95
N MET A 194 2.91 14.26 11.51
CA MET A 194 1.59 14.15 10.89
C MET A 194 1.50 15.23 9.82
N SER A 195 2.03 14.99 8.64
CA SER A 195 1.86 15.94 7.55
C SER A 195 0.49 15.74 6.90
N THR A 196 -0.47 16.54 7.35
CA THR A 196 -1.82 16.58 6.78
C THR A 196 -1.91 17.40 5.49
N GLN A 197 -0.79 17.88 4.96
CA GLN A 197 -0.80 18.91 3.92
C GLN A 197 -0.12 18.42 2.63
N PHE A 198 -0.75 17.46 1.96
CA PHE A 198 -0.49 17.22 0.55
C PHE A 198 -1.45 18.07 -0.29
N GLY A 199 -1.04 18.35 -1.54
CA GLY A 199 -1.83 19.16 -2.47
C GLY A 199 -1.50 20.64 -2.39
N ILE A 200 -0.23 20.98 -2.20
CA ILE A 200 0.28 22.37 -2.12
C ILE A 200 -0.19 23.26 -3.28
N PHE A 201 -0.51 22.67 -4.43
CA PHE A 201 -0.98 23.39 -5.62
C PHE A 201 -2.51 23.48 -5.73
N GLY A 202 -3.27 22.96 -4.77
CA GLY A 202 -4.74 22.96 -4.80
C GLY A 202 -5.36 22.05 -5.86
N LEU A 203 -4.60 21.09 -6.42
CA LEU A 203 -5.03 20.22 -7.52
C LEU A 203 -5.74 18.92 -7.06
N GLY A 204 -5.99 18.76 -5.78
CA GLY A 204 -6.63 17.56 -5.21
C GLY A 204 -5.66 16.40 -4.98
N GLU A 205 -4.89 15.98 -5.98
CA GLU A 205 -3.83 14.96 -5.84
C GLU A 205 -2.46 15.63 -5.72
N PRO A 206 -1.53 15.10 -4.89
CA PRO A 206 -0.16 15.59 -4.82
C PRO A 206 0.61 15.30 -6.12
N THR A 207 1.54 16.19 -6.48
CA THR A 207 2.48 15.94 -7.57
C THR A 207 3.57 14.94 -7.16
N TRP A 208 4.28 14.38 -8.12
CA TRP A 208 5.43 13.51 -7.83
C TRP A 208 6.52 14.24 -7.08
N GLY A 209 6.76 15.50 -7.42
CA GLY A 209 7.72 16.34 -6.74
C GLY A 209 7.36 16.60 -5.30
N GLU A 210 6.08 16.89 -5.03
CA GLU A 210 5.58 17.08 -3.67
C GLU A 210 5.69 15.82 -2.82
N ILE A 211 5.33 14.64 -3.38
CA ILE A 211 5.46 13.35 -2.69
C ILE A 211 6.92 13.09 -2.31
N ASN A 212 7.83 13.25 -3.25
CA ASN A 212 9.26 13.03 -3.00
C ASN A 212 9.79 13.97 -1.90
N TYR A 213 9.39 15.22 -1.93
CA TYR A 213 9.82 16.21 -0.93
C TYR A 213 9.22 15.94 0.44
N ARG A 214 7.89 15.80 0.54
CA ARG A 214 7.19 15.72 1.83
C ARG A 214 7.25 14.34 2.48
N ALA A 215 7.13 13.26 1.69
CA ALA A 215 7.12 11.91 2.23
C ALA A 215 8.53 11.31 2.36
N PHE A 216 9.42 11.60 1.41
CA PHE A 216 10.73 10.96 1.35
C PHE A 216 11.91 11.90 1.64
N ASN A 217 11.64 13.19 1.86
CA ASN A 217 12.65 14.22 2.09
C ASN A 217 13.69 14.31 0.94
N VAL A 218 13.23 14.09 -0.30
CA VAL A 218 14.03 14.16 -1.51
C VAL A 218 13.67 15.42 -2.29
N CYS A 219 14.61 16.37 -2.41
CA CYS A 219 14.45 17.54 -3.27
C CYS A 219 14.76 17.14 -4.72
N SER A 220 13.92 17.59 -5.65
CA SER A 220 14.13 17.38 -7.08
C SER A 220 14.02 18.69 -7.85
N ASN A 221 14.72 18.77 -8.98
CA ASN A 221 14.60 19.87 -9.92
C ASN A 221 13.16 20.06 -10.42
N ASP A 222 12.42 18.95 -10.60
CA ASP A 222 11.04 19.00 -11.06
C ASP A 222 10.14 19.71 -10.03
N PHE A 223 10.28 19.38 -8.75
CA PHE A 223 9.47 20.02 -7.70
C PHE A 223 9.82 21.51 -7.56
N HIS A 224 11.10 21.84 -7.63
CA HIS A 224 11.53 23.23 -7.65
C HIS A 224 10.88 24.03 -8.80
N ASN A 225 10.86 23.44 -10.01
CA ASN A 225 10.24 24.06 -11.19
C ASN A 225 8.71 24.15 -11.06
N GLU A 226 8.05 23.15 -10.47
CA GLU A 226 6.61 23.19 -10.18
C GLU A 226 6.25 24.36 -9.25
N LEU A 227 7.01 24.53 -8.16
CA LEU A 227 6.85 25.64 -7.20
C LEU A 227 7.11 26.99 -7.83
N TYR A 228 8.21 27.12 -8.57
CA TYR A 228 8.54 28.36 -9.28
C TYR A 228 7.47 28.73 -10.29
N GLY A 229 7.00 27.77 -11.08
CA GLY A 229 5.94 27.97 -12.04
C GLY A 229 4.60 28.33 -11.39
N TYR A 230 4.32 27.85 -10.18
CA TYR A 230 3.14 28.25 -9.41
C TYR A 230 3.22 29.74 -8.98
N VAL A 231 4.37 30.17 -8.45
CA VAL A 231 4.59 31.58 -8.10
C VAL A 231 4.47 32.47 -9.34
N GLN A 232 5.05 32.04 -10.46
CA GLN A 232 4.94 32.77 -11.74
C GLN A 232 3.47 32.91 -12.18
N ARG A 233 2.69 31.85 -12.17
CA ARG A 233 1.27 31.89 -12.52
C ARG A 233 0.44 32.76 -11.57
N HIS A 234 0.77 32.75 -10.29
CA HIS A 234 0.12 33.64 -9.31
C HIS A 234 0.32 35.12 -9.70
N LEU A 235 1.52 35.51 -10.11
CA LEU A 235 1.78 36.87 -10.59
C LEU A 235 1.05 37.19 -11.90
N GLU A 236 0.97 36.22 -12.82
CA GLU A 236 0.25 36.36 -14.07
C GLU A 236 -1.24 36.60 -13.85
N SER A 237 -1.86 35.88 -12.90
CA SER A 237 -3.28 36.05 -12.56
C SER A 237 -3.59 37.46 -12.04
N GLN A 238 -2.63 38.11 -11.38
CA GLN A 238 -2.79 39.48 -10.91
C GLN A 238 -2.68 40.54 -12.01
N LYS A 239 -2.08 40.20 -13.17
CA LYS A 239 -1.87 41.13 -14.29
C LYS A 239 -3.01 41.21 -15.28
N GLY A 240 -3.95 40.26 -15.24
CA GLY A 240 -5.02 40.10 -16.21
C GLY A 240 -4.62 39.29 -17.44
N ASP A 241 -5.59 38.94 -18.25
CA ASP A 241 -5.48 37.98 -19.35
C ASP A 241 -4.35 38.28 -20.36
N GLY A 242 -3.56 37.25 -20.65
CA GLY A 242 -2.53 37.27 -21.71
C GLY A 242 -1.20 37.92 -21.33
N LYS A 243 -0.99 38.34 -20.09
CA LYS A 243 0.27 38.92 -19.64
C LYS A 243 1.12 37.92 -18.87
N PHE A 244 2.26 37.56 -19.43
CA PHE A 244 3.24 36.69 -18.76
C PHE A 244 4.03 37.45 -17.68
N ALA A 245 4.37 36.76 -16.60
CA ALA A 245 5.31 37.25 -15.63
C ALA A 245 6.74 36.93 -16.07
N THR A 246 7.55 37.99 -16.20
CA THR A 246 8.98 37.87 -16.53
C THR A 246 9.78 37.32 -15.33
N GLU A 247 10.93 36.74 -15.59
CA GLU A 247 11.89 36.33 -14.56
C GLU A 247 12.19 37.45 -13.56
N LYS A 248 12.42 38.68 -14.07
CA LYS A 248 12.71 39.86 -13.24
C LYS A 248 11.56 40.20 -12.28
N GLU A 249 10.30 40.01 -12.71
CA GLU A 249 9.12 40.26 -11.86
C GLU A 249 8.98 39.19 -10.80
N VAL A 250 9.20 37.90 -11.14
CA VAL A 250 9.25 36.82 -10.17
C VAL A 250 10.34 37.07 -9.14
N ASP A 251 11.56 37.44 -9.59
CA ASP A 251 12.68 37.73 -8.73
C ASP A 251 12.38 38.90 -7.76
N SER A 252 11.78 39.98 -8.27
CA SER A 252 11.36 41.12 -7.43
C SER A 252 10.25 40.75 -6.44
N TYR A 253 9.34 39.85 -6.82
CA TYR A 253 8.32 39.32 -5.92
C TYR A 253 8.94 38.48 -4.80
N LEU A 254 9.87 37.60 -5.14
CA LEU A 254 10.60 36.78 -4.16
C LEU A 254 11.39 37.67 -3.17
N GLU A 255 12.03 38.74 -3.68
CA GLU A 255 12.70 39.74 -2.84
C GLU A 255 11.70 40.41 -1.88
N SER A 256 10.50 40.77 -2.35
CA SER A 256 9.45 41.35 -1.52
C SER A 256 8.96 40.43 -0.41
N LYS A 257 9.16 39.10 -0.57
CA LYS A 257 8.89 38.07 0.42
C LYS A 257 10.06 37.80 1.38
N GLY A 258 11.12 38.61 1.29
CA GLY A 258 12.27 38.59 2.21
C GLY A 258 13.48 37.81 1.72
N LEU A 259 13.47 37.30 0.49
CA LEU A 259 14.62 36.64 -0.07
C LEU A 259 15.63 37.68 -0.57
N LYS A 260 16.93 37.46 -0.31
CA LYS A 260 18.00 38.37 -0.74
C LYS A 260 18.49 38.05 -2.15
N LYS A 261 18.87 39.08 -2.87
CA LYS A 261 19.54 38.95 -4.20
C LYS A 261 21.05 38.89 -4.02
N ASP A 262 21.54 37.82 -3.45
CA ASP A 262 22.98 37.64 -3.17
C ASP A 262 23.66 36.73 -4.20
N TRP A 263 22.91 36.13 -5.14
CA TRP A 263 23.40 35.13 -6.11
C TRP A 263 23.71 35.79 -7.45
N ASP A 264 24.97 35.70 -7.88
CA ASP A 264 25.42 36.25 -9.17
C ASP A 264 25.07 35.28 -10.29
N TRP A 265 24.23 35.70 -11.25
CA TRP A 265 23.94 34.97 -12.47
C TRP A 265 24.62 35.62 -13.68
N ALA A 266 25.48 34.87 -14.34
CA ALA A 266 26.10 35.27 -15.58
C ALA A 266 25.34 34.65 -16.77
N ARG A 267 24.57 35.47 -17.50
CA ARG A 267 23.89 35.02 -18.72
C ARG A 267 24.89 34.92 -19.90
N THR A 268 25.83 35.85 -19.94
CA THR A 268 26.98 35.87 -20.85
C THR A 268 28.20 36.38 -20.09
N SER A 269 29.40 36.33 -20.68
CA SER A 269 30.62 36.85 -20.07
C SER A 269 30.52 38.34 -19.68
N THR A 270 29.66 39.09 -20.38
CA THR A 270 29.49 40.55 -20.18
C THR A 270 28.17 40.92 -19.48
N ASN A 271 27.23 40.01 -19.40
CA ASN A 271 25.93 40.25 -18.78
C ASN A 271 25.80 39.42 -17.48
N LYS A 272 26.07 40.08 -16.36
CA LYS A 272 25.93 39.49 -15.01
C LYS A 272 25.00 40.35 -14.18
N TYR A 273 24.16 39.70 -13.38
CA TYR A 273 23.22 40.35 -12.47
C TYR A 273 22.94 39.52 -11.22
N LYS A 274 22.51 40.18 -10.17
CA LYS A 274 22.14 39.49 -8.92
C LYS A 274 20.72 39.04 -8.94
N THR A 275 20.51 37.83 -8.43
CA THR A 275 19.19 37.17 -8.30
C THR A 275 18.96 36.61 -6.91
N THR A 276 17.74 36.29 -6.59
CA THR A 276 17.41 35.45 -5.43
C THR A 276 17.83 34.00 -5.72
N LEU A 277 18.06 33.22 -4.66
CA LEU A 277 18.44 31.82 -4.79
C LEU A 277 17.44 30.99 -5.66
N PRO A 278 16.11 31.12 -5.55
CA PRO A 278 15.21 30.38 -6.41
C PRO A 278 15.33 30.69 -7.90
N VAL A 279 15.64 31.92 -8.26
CA VAL A 279 15.87 32.32 -9.65
C VAL A 279 17.20 31.75 -10.15
N PHE A 280 18.26 31.82 -9.33
CA PHE A 280 19.56 31.21 -9.63
C PHE A 280 19.42 29.71 -9.89
N VAL A 281 18.76 28.96 -8.97
CA VAL A 281 18.55 27.52 -9.10
C VAL A 281 17.72 27.19 -10.36
N ARG A 282 16.63 27.93 -10.59
CA ARG A 282 15.78 27.75 -11.79
C ARG A 282 16.58 27.96 -13.06
N ASN A 283 17.40 28.98 -13.11
CA ASN A 283 18.23 29.28 -14.29
C ASN A 283 19.28 28.20 -14.53
N SER A 284 19.93 27.71 -13.48
CA SER A 284 20.87 26.58 -13.59
C SER A 284 20.20 25.31 -14.10
N ILE A 285 18.97 25.01 -13.65
CA ILE A 285 18.18 23.84 -14.13
C ILE A 285 17.84 23.98 -15.62
N HIS A 286 17.47 25.19 -16.06
CA HIS A 286 17.04 25.44 -17.45
C HIS A 286 18.17 25.70 -18.43
N HIS A 287 19.36 26.04 -17.94
CA HIS A 287 20.55 26.34 -18.72
C HIS A 287 21.75 25.52 -18.26
N PRO A 288 21.65 24.17 -18.29
CA PRO A 288 22.72 23.29 -17.83
C PRO A 288 24.00 23.41 -18.67
N GLU A 289 23.88 23.96 -19.87
CA GLU A 289 25.01 24.27 -20.77
C GLU A 289 25.80 25.53 -20.38
N ASN A 290 25.28 26.33 -19.45
CA ASN A 290 25.89 27.61 -19.07
C ASN A 290 27.01 27.42 -18.03
N ASN A 291 28.22 27.20 -18.47
CA ASN A 291 29.41 26.98 -17.65
C ASN A 291 30.02 28.27 -17.06
N LEU A 292 29.31 29.39 -17.12
CA LEU A 292 29.76 30.67 -16.53
C LEU A 292 29.34 30.83 -15.07
N ASN A 293 28.51 29.93 -14.57
CA ASN A 293 27.97 29.92 -13.22
C ASN A 293 28.41 28.63 -12.51
N ASP A 294 28.45 28.70 -11.18
CA ASP A 294 28.72 27.53 -10.36
C ASP A 294 27.53 26.55 -10.44
N GLU A 295 27.82 25.26 -10.30
CA GLU A 295 26.79 24.23 -10.23
C GLU A 295 25.99 24.37 -8.92
N VAL A 296 24.69 24.19 -9.01
CA VAL A 296 23.78 24.18 -7.83
C VAL A 296 24.06 22.96 -6.99
N THR A 297 24.41 23.19 -5.75
CA THR A 297 24.58 22.12 -4.78
C THR A 297 23.22 21.57 -4.30
N GLU A 298 23.21 20.36 -3.75
CA GLU A 298 22.00 19.76 -3.16
C GLU A 298 21.45 20.63 -2.01
N ASN A 299 22.31 21.26 -1.22
CA ASN A 299 21.90 22.14 -0.13
C ASN A 299 21.21 23.41 -0.65
N GLU A 300 21.72 24.02 -1.72
CA GLU A 300 21.11 25.19 -2.35
C GLU A 300 19.77 24.87 -2.98
N LEU A 301 19.65 23.71 -3.65
CA LEU A 301 18.37 23.22 -4.16
C LEU A 301 17.35 23.03 -3.02
N ARG A 302 17.80 22.45 -1.92
CA ARG A 302 16.95 22.20 -0.72
C ARG A 302 16.50 23.51 -0.07
N GLU A 303 17.40 24.46 0.12
CA GLU A 303 17.11 25.78 0.68
C GLU A 303 16.14 26.55 -0.20
N SER A 304 16.41 26.58 -1.51
CA SER A 304 15.55 27.20 -2.50
C SER A 304 14.14 26.59 -2.53
N THR A 305 14.06 25.27 -2.53
CA THR A 305 12.79 24.55 -2.51
C THR A 305 12.00 24.86 -1.25
N ALA A 306 12.63 24.85 -0.08
CA ALA A 306 11.99 25.18 1.20
C ALA A 306 11.44 26.62 1.22
N ALA A 307 12.19 27.59 0.69
CA ALA A 307 11.76 28.97 0.57
C ALA A 307 10.53 29.10 -0.36
N LEU A 308 10.55 28.43 -1.51
CA LEU A 308 9.42 28.43 -2.44
C LEU A 308 8.17 27.74 -1.83
N VAL A 309 8.32 26.63 -1.12
CA VAL A 309 7.22 25.97 -0.40
C VAL A 309 6.55 26.95 0.57
N SER A 310 7.33 27.64 1.41
CA SER A 310 6.81 28.64 2.36
C SER A 310 6.03 29.75 1.65
N ILE A 311 6.53 30.23 0.52
CA ILE A 311 5.87 31.29 -0.26
C ILE A 311 4.57 30.78 -0.89
N VAL A 312 4.55 29.58 -1.50
CA VAL A 312 3.34 28.98 -2.08
C VAL A 312 2.28 28.74 -1.00
N GLU A 313 2.67 28.22 0.16
CA GLU A 313 1.74 28.07 1.30
C GLU A 313 1.18 29.43 1.77
N SER A 314 1.98 30.49 1.75
CA SER A 314 1.50 31.84 2.09
C SER A 314 0.51 32.39 1.06
N ILE A 315 0.71 32.10 -0.22
CA ILE A 315 -0.20 32.47 -1.32
C ILE A 315 -1.56 31.77 -1.09
N ASN A 316 -1.55 30.47 -0.82
CA ASN A 316 -2.77 29.68 -0.62
C ASN A 316 -3.58 30.08 0.60
N ARG A 317 -2.94 30.57 1.66
CA ARG A 317 -3.62 31.08 2.87
C ARG A 317 -4.26 32.45 2.64
N SER A 318 -3.84 33.16 1.60
CA SER A 318 -4.30 34.53 1.30
C SER A 318 -5.39 34.54 0.21
N SER A 319 -5.60 33.42 -0.45
CA SER A 319 -6.64 33.19 -1.47
C SER A 319 -7.88 32.56 -0.86
#